data_68d87fd1ccac46197c9dc0284ea76a1d
#
_entry.id   68d87fd1ccac46197c9dc0284ea76a1d
#
_cell.length_a   1.000
_cell.length_b   1.000
_cell.length_c   1.000
_cell.angle_alpha   90.00
_cell.angle_beta   90.00
_cell.angle_gamma   90.00
#
_symmetry.space_group_name_H-M   'P 1'
#
loop_
_entity.id
_entity.type
_entity.pdbx_description
1 polymer ?
#
loop_
_entity_poly.entity_id
_entity_poly.type
_entity_poly.pdbx_seq_one_letter_code
_entity_poly.pdbx_strand_id
1 'polypeptide(L)'
;EGLFRLDQTFTPQPLLCASYTYDSETLTYKLTLRDGVVFSDGSPLTAADVKATLTAARSSARYARRLSDVKSISAGDGAVTLTLNRPNTGLPALLDIPVLKSSTEKHSVPLGTGPYLYDESSESCLIASQNWWRHISQPVERISLTGTADQESMLYRFSSRDVQLIVADLTGTDPVAVSGSVSYDDADTTVFQYLGVNVSAKGLDGAAFRRCLSLGVSRRALVSSLLSGHAKAAQFPVSPVSPLYPADLEQTDSVVAFTDALNACETRPSRTLRLLVNSENS
;
A
#
# COMPACT_ATOMS: atom_id res chain seq x y z
N GLU A 1 -12.70 -8.46 -1.45
CA GLU A 1 -11.56 -8.55 -2.39
C GLU A 1 -11.64 -7.41 -3.40
N GLY A 2 -10.49 -7.08 -4.06
CA GLY A 2 -10.42 -6.06 -5.11
C GLY A 2 -10.53 -6.66 -6.51
N LEU A 3 -10.59 -5.80 -7.54
CA LEU A 3 -10.54 -6.23 -8.94
C LEU A 3 -9.21 -6.92 -9.26
N PHE A 4 -8.14 -6.41 -8.65
CA PHE A 4 -6.80 -6.96 -8.68
C PHE A 4 -6.28 -7.14 -7.27
N ARG A 5 -5.29 -7.99 -7.10
CA ARG A 5 -4.43 -8.07 -5.92
C ARG A 5 -3.00 -7.78 -6.35
N LEU A 6 -2.20 -7.24 -5.47
CA LEU A 6 -0.76 -7.11 -5.71
C LEU A 6 -0.05 -8.35 -5.19
N ASP A 7 0.91 -8.85 -5.95
CA ASP A 7 1.83 -9.88 -5.47
C ASP A 7 2.98 -9.25 -4.65
N GLN A 8 3.94 -10.05 -4.22
CA GLN A 8 5.08 -9.61 -3.41
C GLN A 8 5.99 -8.58 -4.11
N THR A 9 5.88 -8.45 -5.43
CA THR A 9 6.61 -7.45 -6.23
C THR A 9 5.75 -6.25 -6.60
N PHE A 10 4.56 -6.14 -6.01
CA PHE A 10 3.53 -5.13 -6.32
C PHE A 10 3.02 -5.19 -7.76
N THR A 11 3.17 -6.34 -8.41
CA THR A 11 2.61 -6.58 -9.76
C THR A 11 1.13 -6.95 -9.62
N PRO A 12 0.22 -6.27 -10.37
CA PRO A 12 -1.21 -6.56 -10.29
C PRO A 12 -1.56 -7.91 -10.90
N GLN A 13 -2.22 -8.74 -10.10
CA GLN A 13 -2.77 -10.03 -10.49
C GLN A 13 -4.29 -9.94 -10.54
N PRO A 14 -4.95 -10.33 -11.65
CA PRO A 14 -6.41 -10.34 -11.75
C PRO A 14 -7.05 -11.19 -10.63
N LEU A 15 -8.08 -10.64 -9.96
CA LEU A 15 -8.80 -11.31 -8.89
C LEU A 15 -10.31 -11.35 -9.18
N LEU A 16 -11.09 -10.33 -8.86
CA LEU A 16 -12.49 -10.21 -9.27
C LEU A 16 -12.63 -9.83 -10.76
N CYS A 17 -11.61 -9.21 -11.35
CA CYS A 17 -11.46 -9.03 -12.77
C CYS A 17 -10.95 -10.35 -13.39
N ALA A 18 -11.63 -10.91 -14.38
CA ALA A 18 -11.17 -12.09 -15.12
C ALA A 18 -10.16 -11.72 -16.21
N SER A 19 -10.45 -10.63 -16.93
CA SER A 19 -9.60 -10.11 -18.01
C SER A 19 -9.85 -8.62 -18.20
N TYR A 20 -8.89 -7.94 -18.83
CA TYR A 20 -9.05 -6.53 -19.18
C TYR A 20 -8.36 -6.18 -20.49
N THR A 21 -8.83 -5.12 -21.11
CA THR A 21 -8.19 -4.48 -22.26
C THR A 21 -8.00 -3.00 -22.00
N TYR A 22 -6.96 -2.42 -22.57
CA TYR A 22 -6.70 -0.99 -22.55
C TYR A 22 -6.58 -0.48 -23.98
N ASP A 23 -7.41 0.49 -24.31
CA ASP A 23 -7.35 1.21 -25.57
C ASP A 23 -6.64 2.55 -25.32
N SER A 24 -5.45 2.72 -25.87
CA SER A 24 -4.63 3.90 -25.71
C SER A 24 -5.13 5.12 -26.52
N GLU A 25 -5.94 4.93 -27.55
CA GLU A 25 -6.50 6.01 -28.35
C GLU A 25 -7.68 6.67 -27.62
N THR A 26 -8.56 5.84 -27.06
CA THR A 26 -9.73 6.31 -26.31
C THR A 26 -9.46 6.45 -24.80
N LEU A 27 -8.27 6.08 -24.34
CA LEU A 27 -7.86 6.04 -22.92
C LEU A 27 -8.85 5.23 -22.07
N THR A 28 -9.27 4.09 -22.56
CA THR A 28 -10.37 3.33 -21.97
C THR A 28 -9.91 1.95 -21.53
N TYR A 29 -10.15 1.59 -20.29
CA TYR A 29 -10.08 0.25 -19.77
C TYR A 29 -11.45 -0.41 -19.82
N LYS A 30 -11.54 -1.62 -20.35
CA LYS A 30 -12.69 -2.51 -20.20
C LYS A 30 -12.27 -3.69 -19.32
N LEU A 31 -12.90 -3.79 -18.14
CA LEU A 31 -12.61 -4.80 -17.13
C LEU A 31 -13.76 -5.80 -17.09
N THR A 32 -13.53 -7.01 -17.56
CA THR A 32 -14.53 -8.09 -17.53
C THR A 32 -14.52 -8.75 -16.16
N LEU A 33 -15.65 -8.83 -15.50
CA LEU A 33 -15.76 -9.45 -14.19
C LEU A 33 -15.70 -10.97 -14.29
N ARG A 34 -15.24 -11.61 -13.23
CA ARG A 34 -15.22 -13.06 -13.10
C ARG A 34 -16.62 -13.56 -12.80
N ASP A 35 -17.02 -14.60 -13.53
CA ASP A 35 -18.29 -15.29 -13.30
C ASP A 35 -18.28 -16.09 -11.98
N GLY A 36 -19.47 -16.26 -11.38
CA GLY A 36 -19.65 -17.08 -10.19
C GLY A 36 -19.14 -16.43 -8.89
N VAL A 37 -18.69 -15.19 -8.92
CA VAL A 37 -18.33 -14.47 -7.70
C VAL A 37 -19.59 -14.07 -6.94
N VAL A 38 -19.62 -14.38 -5.64
CA VAL A 38 -20.71 -14.00 -4.74
C VAL A 38 -20.18 -13.22 -3.54
N PHE A 39 -21.05 -12.34 -3.02
CA PHE A 39 -20.84 -11.69 -1.74
C PHE A 39 -21.05 -12.68 -0.58
N SER A 40 -20.69 -12.25 0.61
CA SER A 40 -20.82 -13.06 1.83
C SER A 40 -22.26 -13.50 2.15
N ASP A 41 -23.28 -12.83 1.63
CA ASP A 41 -24.68 -13.22 1.74
C ASP A 41 -25.16 -14.13 0.61
N GLY A 42 -24.26 -14.58 -0.26
CA GLY A 42 -24.56 -15.45 -1.41
C GLY A 42 -25.11 -14.70 -2.64
N SER A 43 -25.34 -13.40 -2.58
CA SER A 43 -25.78 -12.64 -3.75
C SER A 43 -24.64 -12.45 -4.77
N PRO A 44 -24.93 -12.45 -6.09
CA PRO A 44 -23.90 -12.35 -7.11
C PRO A 44 -23.25 -10.94 -7.13
N LEU A 45 -21.95 -10.91 -7.42
CA LEU A 45 -21.22 -9.69 -7.74
C LEU A 45 -21.67 -9.19 -9.11
N THR A 46 -21.97 -7.89 -9.20
CA THR A 46 -22.38 -7.25 -10.45
C THR A 46 -21.47 -6.08 -10.83
N ALA A 47 -21.48 -5.70 -12.10
CA ALA A 47 -20.76 -4.51 -12.56
C ALA A 47 -21.29 -3.21 -11.90
N ALA A 48 -22.53 -3.21 -11.45
CA ALA A 48 -23.11 -2.08 -10.71
C ALA A 48 -22.45 -1.90 -9.33
N ASP A 49 -22.15 -2.98 -8.62
CA ASP A 49 -21.47 -2.95 -7.32
C ASP A 49 -20.04 -2.40 -7.46
N VAL A 50 -19.31 -2.85 -8.47
CA VAL A 50 -17.98 -2.33 -8.78
C VAL A 50 -18.03 -0.86 -9.12
N LYS A 51 -18.96 -0.43 -9.96
CA LYS A 51 -19.16 0.99 -10.29
C LYS A 51 -19.47 1.82 -9.05
N ALA A 52 -20.37 1.36 -8.18
CA ALA A 52 -20.73 2.05 -6.95
C ALA A 52 -19.50 2.19 -6.03
N THR A 53 -18.78 1.09 -5.80
CA THR A 53 -17.54 1.08 -5.00
C THR A 53 -16.50 2.06 -5.53
N LEU A 54 -16.16 1.99 -6.82
CA LEU A 54 -15.14 2.87 -7.40
C LEU A 54 -15.60 4.34 -7.42
N THR A 55 -16.90 4.60 -7.56
CA THR A 55 -17.46 5.94 -7.48
C THR A 55 -17.31 6.51 -6.06
N ALA A 56 -17.63 5.73 -5.03
CA ALA A 56 -17.43 6.12 -3.64
C ALA A 56 -15.93 6.30 -3.32
N ALA A 57 -15.08 5.41 -3.81
CA ALA A 57 -13.63 5.47 -3.62
C ALA A 57 -12.99 6.76 -4.18
N ARG A 58 -13.51 7.30 -5.30
CA ARG A 58 -13.07 8.59 -5.86
C ARG A 58 -13.27 9.77 -4.92
N SER A 59 -14.20 9.68 -3.98
CA SER A 59 -14.49 10.73 -2.99
C SER A 59 -13.90 10.44 -1.61
N SER A 60 -13.25 9.29 -1.42
CA SER A 60 -12.70 8.90 -0.12
C SER A 60 -11.29 9.47 0.07
N ALA A 61 -10.94 9.89 1.30
CA ALA A 61 -9.61 10.37 1.63
C ALA A 61 -8.52 9.32 1.32
N ARG A 62 -8.85 8.04 1.45
CA ARG A 62 -7.91 6.91 1.25
C ARG A 62 -7.60 6.64 -0.21
N TYR A 63 -8.62 6.68 -1.09
CA TYR A 63 -8.51 6.17 -2.46
C TYR A 63 -8.61 7.23 -3.56
N ALA A 64 -9.05 8.46 -3.25
CA ALA A 64 -9.27 9.49 -4.25
C ALA A 64 -8.05 9.73 -5.15
N ARG A 65 -6.84 9.73 -4.57
CA ARG A 65 -5.60 9.95 -5.32
C ARG A 65 -5.30 8.81 -6.30
N ARG A 66 -5.63 7.56 -5.95
CA ARG A 66 -5.42 6.39 -6.83
C ARG A 66 -6.28 6.47 -8.10
N LEU A 67 -7.47 7.06 -7.98
CA LEU A 67 -8.46 7.18 -9.05
C LEU A 67 -8.52 8.57 -9.69
N SER A 68 -7.51 9.43 -9.43
CA SER A 68 -7.46 10.82 -9.93
C SER A 68 -7.46 10.90 -11.46
N ASP A 69 -6.92 9.89 -12.14
CA ASP A 69 -6.89 9.81 -13.60
C ASP A 69 -8.20 9.29 -14.21
N VAL A 70 -9.12 8.75 -13.39
CA VAL A 70 -10.38 8.20 -13.87
C VAL A 70 -11.37 9.32 -14.13
N LYS A 71 -11.74 9.53 -15.39
CA LYS A 71 -12.72 10.52 -15.86
C LYS A 71 -14.15 10.04 -15.62
N SER A 72 -14.46 8.82 -16.04
CA SER A 72 -15.79 8.25 -15.93
C SER A 72 -15.75 6.74 -15.69
N ILE A 73 -16.83 6.24 -15.07
CA ILE A 73 -17.04 4.83 -14.75
C ILE A 73 -18.41 4.44 -15.27
N SER A 74 -18.46 3.44 -16.13
CA SER A 74 -19.72 2.84 -16.59
C SER A 74 -19.74 1.34 -16.33
N ALA A 75 -20.92 0.77 -16.21
CA ALA A 75 -21.13 -0.64 -15.93
C ALA A 75 -22.18 -1.19 -16.89
N GLY A 76 -21.95 -2.39 -17.44
CA GLY A 76 -22.87 -3.09 -18.31
C GLY A 76 -22.28 -4.43 -18.77
N ASP A 77 -23.13 -5.38 -19.10
CA ASP A 77 -22.78 -6.68 -19.71
C ASP A 77 -21.63 -7.45 -19.01
N GLY A 78 -21.69 -7.50 -17.66
CA GLY A 78 -20.66 -8.19 -16.87
C GLY A 78 -19.28 -7.51 -16.86
N ALA A 79 -19.21 -6.26 -17.33
CA ALA A 79 -17.98 -5.50 -17.42
C ALA A 79 -18.10 -4.09 -16.83
N VAL A 80 -16.96 -3.55 -16.41
CA VAL A 80 -16.84 -2.15 -16.00
C VAL A 80 -15.89 -1.45 -16.95
N THR A 81 -16.29 -0.28 -17.44
CA THR A 81 -15.48 0.54 -18.33
C THR A 81 -15.02 1.80 -17.60
N LEU A 82 -13.70 2.02 -17.60
CA LEU A 82 -13.07 3.20 -17.01
C LEU A 82 -12.46 4.04 -18.12
N THR A 83 -12.93 5.28 -18.31
CA THR A 83 -12.29 6.23 -19.22
C THR A 83 -11.36 7.13 -18.40
N LEU A 84 -10.15 7.38 -18.90
CA LEU A 84 -9.13 8.17 -18.21
C LEU A 84 -9.02 9.58 -18.78
N ASN A 85 -8.48 10.50 -17.97
CA ASN A 85 -8.12 11.87 -18.41
C ASN A 85 -6.76 11.93 -19.12
N ARG A 86 -5.88 10.97 -18.82
CA ARG A 86 -4.53 10.84 -19.39
C ARG A 86 -4.12 9.38 -19.44
N PRO A 87 -3.13 9.03 -20.26
CA PRO A 87 -2.61 7.67 -20.32
C PRO A 87 -2.10 7.20 -18.95
N ASN A 88 -2.54 6.03 -18.51
CA ASN A 88 -2.06 5.38 -17.30
C ASN A 88 -2.13 3.86 -17.46
N THR A 89 -1.05 3.24 -17.89
CA THR A 89 -0.94 1.77 -18.04
C THR A 89 -0.77 1.06 -16.70
N GLY A 90 -0.47 1.78 -15.62
CA GLY A 90 -0.34 1.27 -14.26
C GLY A 90 -1.66 1.23 -13.47
N LEU A 91 -2.79 1.61 -14.08
CA LEU A 91 -4.08 1.63 -13.39
C LEU A 91 -4.46 0.31 -12.72
N PRO A 92 -4.22 -0.89 -13.29
CA PRO A 92 -4.54 -2.16 -12.63
C PRO A 92 -3.94 -2.30 -11.23
N ALA A 93 -2.72 -1.81 -11.00
CA ALA A 93 -2.07 -1.83 -9.69
C ALA A 93 -2.75 -0.92 -8.65
N LEU A 94 -3.59 0.01 -9.07
CA LEU A 94 -4.33 0.94 -8.21
C LEU A 94 -5.76 0.44 -7.91
N LEU A 95 -6.19 -0.68 -8.52
CA LEU A 95 -7.51 -1.26 -8.41
C LEU A 95 -7.58 -2.45 -7.44
N ASP A 96 -6.67 -2.52 -6.49
CA ASP A 96 -6.73 -3.41 -5.31
C ASP A 96 -7.73 -2.91 -4.24
N ILE A 97 -8.62 -2.01 -4.63
CA ILE A 97 -9.65 -1.43 -3.77
C ILE A 97 -10.73 -2.50 -3.49
N PRO A 98 -11.05 -2.80 -2.21
CA PRO A 98 -12.07 -3.77 -1.87
C PRO A 98 -13.44 -3.39 -2.45
N VAL A 99 -14.04 -4.31 -3.20
CA VAL A 99 -15.38 -4.14 -3.75
C VAL A 99 -16.42 -4.50 -2.70
N LEU A 100 -17.37 -3.60 -2.49
CA LEU A 100 -18.46 -3.73 -1.54
C LEU A 100 -19.79 -3.90 -2.28
N LYS A 101 -20.73 -4.60 -1.65
CA LYS A 101 -22.09 -4.67 -2.16
C LYS A 101 -22.75 -3.29 -2.08
N SER A 102 -23.26 -2.80 -3.19
CA SER A 102 -23.73 -1.41 -3.37
C SER A 102 -24.86 -0.98 -2.42
N SER A 103 -25.60 -1.94 -1.88
CA SER A 103 -26.65 -1.68 -0.88
C SER A 103 -26.14 -1.61 0.56
N THR A 104 -24.88 -1.95 0.81
CA THR A 104 -24.30 -2.13 2.16
C THR A 104 -23.09 -1.25 2.46
N GLU A 105 -22.68 -0.38 1.55
CA GLU A 105 -21.50 0.49 1.72
C GLU A 105 -21.60 1.47 2.90
N LYS A 106 -22.82 1.70 3.40
CA LYS A 106 -23.09 2.56 4.58
C LYS A 106 -23.29 1.76 5.87
N HIS A 107 -23.25 0.44 5.82
CA HIS A 107 -23.33 -0.39 7.01
C HIS A 107 -22.03 -0.30 7.80
N SER A 108 -22.08 -0.52 9.11
CA SER A 108 -20.87 -0.63 9.97
C SER A 108 -19.94 -1.72 9.46
N VAL A 109 -20.50 -2.82 8.99
CA VAL A 109 -19.80 -3.93 8.34
C VAL A 109 -20.42 -4.16 6.96
N PRO A 110 -19.86 -3.59 5.90
CA PRO A 110 -20.34 -3.81 4.55
C PRO A 110 -20.01 -5.22 4.05
N LEU A 111 -20.87 -5.75 3.18
CA LEU A 111 -20.69 -7.07 2.59
C LEU A 111 -19.61 -7.05 1.50
N GLY A 112 -18.68 -7.97 1.61
CA GLY A 112 -17.57 -8.18 0.67
C GLY A 112 -17.56 -9.58 0.07
N THR A 113 -16.55 -9.89 -0.74
CA THR A 113 -16.38 -11.17 -1.44
C THR A 113 -15.23 -12.01 -0.86
N GLY A 114 -14.75 -11.66 0.34
CA GLY A 114 -13.58 -12.29 0.95
C GLY A 114 -13.86 -13.67 1.56
N PRO A 115 -12.79 -14.40 1.95
CA PRO A 115 -12.90 -15.73 2.55
C PRO A 115 -13.41 -15.73 3.99
N TYR A 116 -13.43 -14.60 4.65
CA TYR A 116 -13.90 -14.47 6.04
C TYR A 116 -14.99 -13.42 6.17
N LEU A 117 -15.90 -13.67 7.10
CA LEU A 117 -16.99 -12.78 7.52
C LEU A 117 -16.64 -12.19 8.87
N TYR A 118 -16.93 -10.92 9.07
CA TYR A 118 -16.83 -10.28 10.37
C TYR A 118 -18.09 -10.53 11.19
N ASP A 119 -17.95 -11.05 12.39
CA ASP A 119 -19.04 -11.32 13.34
C ASP A 119 -18.91 -10.39 14.55
N GLU A 120 -19.90 -9.52 14.72
CA GLU A 120 -20.01 -8.60 15.87
C GLU A 120 -20.79 -9.22 17.05
N SER A 121 -21.40 -10.39 16.87
CA SER A 121 -22.42 -10.92 17.79
C SER A 121 -21.91 -11.39 19.16
N SER A 122 -20.61 -11.68 19.27
CA SER A 122 -20.03 -12.19 20.52
C SER A 122 -18.75 -11.46 20.93
N GLU A 123 -17.71 -11.70 20.24
CA GLU A 123 -16.40 -11.03 20.34
C GLU A 123 -15.98 -10.70 18.93
N SER A 124 -15.36 -9.55 18.70
CA SER A 124 -14.87 -9.18 17.36
C SER A 124 -14.07 -10.33 16.76
N CYS A 125 -14.61 -10.99 15.76
CA CYS A 125 -13.97 -12.14 15.15
C CYS A 125 -14.25 -12.23 13.66
N LEU A 126 -13.39 -12.97 12.98
CA LEU A 126 -13.56 -13.36 11.59
C LEU A 126 -13.92 -14.84 11.55
N ILE A 127 -15.00 -15.16 10.83
CA ILE A 127 -15.48 -16.54 10.62
C ILE A 127 -15.28 -16.92 9.17
N ALA A 128 -14.73 -18.11 8.91
CA ALA A 128 -14.54 -18.62 7.56
C ALA A 128 -15.86 -18.71 6.80
N SER A 129 -15.92 -18.11 5.62
CA SER A 129 -17.10 -18.17 4.76
C SER A 129 -17.26 -19.54 4.15
N GLN A 130 -18.41 -20.18 4.38
CA GLN A 130 -18.76 -21.47 3.77
C GLN A 130 -19.09 -21.31 2.27
N ASN A 131 -19.44 -20.10 1.84
CA ASN A 131 -19.87 -19.79 0.48
C ASN A 131 -18.83 -18.97 -0.28
N TRP A 132 -17.55 -19.00 0.16
CA TRP A 132 -16.54 -18.27 -0.59
C TRP A 132 -16.45 -18.79 -2.04
N TRP A 133 -16.55 -17.87 -2.98
CA TRP A 133 -16.66 -18.16 -4.42
C TRP A 133 -15.50 -19.00 -5.00
N ARG A 134 -14.34 -19.04 -4.33
CA ARG A 134 -13.21 -19.87 -4.76
C ARG A 134 -13.33 -21.33 -4.31
N HIS A 135 -14.30 -21.68 -3.49
CA HIS A 135 -14.55 -23.04 -2.99
C HIS A 135 -13.32 -23.72 -2.34
N ILE A 136 -12.47 -22.91 -1.69
CA ILE A 136 -11.28 -23.37 -0.96
C ILE A 136 -11.58 -23.27 0.54
N SER A 137 -11.44 -24.36 1.26
CA SER A 137 -11.56 -24.37 2.73
C SER A 137 -10.48 -23.52 3.36
N GLN A 138 -10.86 -22.70 4.33
CA GLN A 138 -9.91 -21.88 5.05
C GLN A 138 -9.18 -22.72 6.11
N PRO A 139 -7.87 -22.52 6.33
CA PRO A 139 -7.08 -23.28 7.29
C PRO A 139 -7.49 -23.02 8.75
N VAL A 140 -8.15 -21.89 9.00
CA VAL A 140 -8.65 -21.48 10.31
C VAL A 140 -10.12 -21.12 10.19
N GLU A 141 -10.99 -21.75 11.00
CA GLU A 141 -12.42 -21.48 10.94
C GLU A 141 -12.82 -20.17 11.62
N ARG A 142 -12.11 -19.82 12.70
CA ARG A 142 -12.40 -18.61 13.48
C ARG A 142 -11.11 -17.91 13.91
N ILE A 143 -11.04 -16.60 13.70
CA ILE A 143 -9.95 -15.73 14.10
C ILE A 143 -10.51 -14.66 15.03
N SER A 144 -10.19 -14.75 16.33
CA SER A 144 -10.57 -13.73 17.31
C SER A 144 -9.67 -12.50 17.18
N LEU A 145 -10.27 -11.32 17.18
CA LEU A 145 -9.57 -10.05 17.08
C LEU A 145 -9.49 -9.40 18.47
N THR A 146 -8.29 -9.28 19.01
CA THR A 146 -8.06 -8.71 20.34
C THR A 146 -7.48 -7.29 20.19
N GLY A 147 -8.23 -6.30 20.65
CA GLY A 147 -7.74 -4.92 20.73
C GLY A 147 -6.72 -4.77 21.86
N THR A 148 -5.65 -4.00 21.60
CA THR A 148 -4.65 -3.60 22.58
C THR A 148 -4.51 -2.08 22.58
N ALA A 149 -4.21 -1.49 23.74
CA ALA A 149 -4.08 -0.04 23.87
C ALA A 149 -2.77 0.48 23.26
N ASP A 150 -1.72 -0.32 23.33
CA ASP A 150 -0.36 0.03 22.94
C ASP A 150 0.46 -1.20 22.53
N GLN A 151 1.67 -0.95 22.04
CA GLN A 151 2.61 -1.98 21.60
C GLN A 151 3.07 -2.88 22.76
N GLU A 152 3.28 -2.32 23.94
CA GLU A 152 3.73 -3.09 25.11
C GLU A 152 2.66 -4.13 25.52
N SER A 153 1.41 -3.72 25.58
CA SER A 153 0.27 -4.61 25.85
C SER A 153 0.13 -5.70 24.78
N MET A 154 0.37 -5.36 23.51
CA MET A 154 0.36 -6.32 22.40
C MET A 154 1.47 -7.37 22.57
N LEU A 155 2.68 -6.95 22.86
CA LEU A 155 3.83 -7.84 23.08
C LEU A 155 3.66 -8.71 24.32
N TYR A 156 3.09 -8.17 25.40
CA TYR A 156 2.78 -8.93 26.61
C TYR A 156 1.79 -10.05 26.32
N ARG A 157 0.67 -9.76 25.63
CA ARG A 157 -0.34 -10.77 25.27
C ARG A 157 0.21 -11.84 24.33
N PHE A 158 1.10 -11.47 23.43
CA PHE A 158 1.78 -12.42 22.56
C PHE A 158 2.75 -13.31 23.36
N SER A 159 3.53 -12.74 24.25
CA SER A 159 4.48 -13.48 25.10
C SER A 159 3.79 -14.39 26.10
N SER A 160 2.62 -14.01 26.62
CA SER A 160 1.78 -14.84 27.50
C SER A 160 1.00 -15.93 26.75
N ARG A 161 1.05 -15.94 25.41
CA ARG A 161 0.31 -16.84 24.51
C ARG A 161 -1.21 -16.63 24.50
N ASP A 162 -1.69 -15.49 25.01
CA ASP A 162 -3.11 -15.11 24.87
C ASP A 162 -3.46 -14.80 23.42
N VAL A 163 -2.47 -14.32 22.66
CA VAL A 163 -2.57 -14.04 21.23
C VAL A 163 -1.48 -14.83 20.49
N GLN A 164 -1.85 -15.45 19.37
CA GLN A 164 -0.96 -16.32 18.58
C GLN A 164 -0.33 -15.63 17.37
N LEU A 165 -0.89 -14.51 16.93
CA LEU A 165 -0.41 -13.75 15.79
C LEU A 165 -0.48 -12.26 16.10
N ILE A 166 0.60 -11.54 15.84
CA ILE A 166 0.63 -10.08 15.86
C ILE A 166 1.16 -9.55 14.54
N VAL A 167 0.73 -8.35 14.17
CA VAL A 167 1.29 -7.58 13.06
C VAL A 167 1.96 -6.36 13.65
N ALA A 168 3.25 -6.21 13.41
CA ALA A 168 4.04 -5.12 13.94
C ALA A 168 4.68 -4.30 12.80
N ASP A 169 4.71 -2.98 12.97
CA ASP A 169 5.51 -2.11 12.12
C ASP A 169 6.95 -2.06 12.67
N LEU A 170 7.88 -2.60 11.88
CA LEU A 170 9.30 -2.68 12.25
C LEU A 170 10.09 -1.45 11.78
N THR A 171 9.43 -0.46 11.19
CA THR A 171 10.06 0.78 10.71
C THR A 171 10.04 1.92 11.75
N GLY A 172 9.49 1.66 12.92
CA GLY A 172 9.48 2.59 14.05
C GLY A 172 10.84 2.69 14.76
N THR A 173 10.99 3.69 15.62
CA THR A 173 12.21 3.90 16.44
C THR A 173 12.31 2.92 17.60
N ASP A 174 11.19 2.34 18.01
CA ASP A 174 11.14 1.34 19.09
C ASP A 174 11.15 -0.06 18.50
N PRO A 175 12.27 -0.79 18.62
CA PRO A 175 12.36 -2.13 18.05
C PRO A 175 11.38 -3.08 18.75
N VAL A 176 10.61 -3.81 17.96
CA VAL A 176 9.77 -4.90 18.45
C VAL A 176 10.67 -6.08 18.78
N ALA A 177 10.94 -6.29 20.07
CA ALA A 177 11.70 -7.45 20.54
C ALA A 177 10.74 -8.48 21.12
N VAL A 178 10.66 -9.65 20.49
CA VAL A 178 9.91 -10.81 21.00
C VAL A 178 10.88 -11.87 21.42
N SER A 179 10.80 -12.31 22.68
CA SER A 179 11.63 -13.38 23.21
C SER A 179 10.92 -14.73 23.10
N GLY A 180 11.69 -15.79 22.86
CA GLY A 180 11.18 -17.17 22.79
C GLY A 180 11.22 -17.76 21.37
N SER A 181 10.59 -18.94 21.21
CA SER A 181 10.49 -19.61 19.90
C SER A 181 9.33 -18.99 19.12
N VAL A 182 9.65 -18.07 18.22
CA VAL A 182 8.69 -17.33 17.39
C VAL A 182 9.09 -17.49 15.93
N SER A 183 8.10 -17.72 15.06
CA SER A 183 8.27 -17.61 13.61
C SER A 183 7.82 -16.22 13.18
N TYR A 184 8.54 -15.59 12.26
CA TYR A 184 8.15 -14.30 11.69
C TYR A 184 8.39 -14.30 10.18
N ASP A 185 7.55 -13.54 9.51
CA ASP A 185 7.68 -13.24 8.09
C ASP A 185 7.68 -11.72 7.90
N ASP A 186 8.65 -11.19 7.19
CA ASP A 186 8.68 -9.79 6.78
C ASP A 186 7.88 -9.61 5.49
N ALA A 187 6.96 -8.66 5.52
CA ALA A 187 6.20 -8.27 4.35
C ALA A 187 6.67 -6.89 3.85
N ASP A 188 7.12 -6.82 2.61
CA ASP A 188 7.43 -5.54 1.98
C ASP A 188 6.18 -4.68 1.87
N THR A 189 6.31 -3.40 2.20
CA THR A 189 5.23 -2.42 2.12
C THR A 189 5.49 -1.38 1.03
N THR A 190 4.47 -0.59 0.68
CA THR A 190 4.61 0.59 -0.19
C THR A 190 4.89 1.87 0.59
N VAL A 191 5.17 1.78 1.88
CA VAL A 191 5.56 2.92 2.70
C VAL A 191 6.93 3.42 2.24
N PHE A 192 7.00 4.70 1.89
CA PHE A 192 8.20 5.34 1.40
C PHE A 192 8.54 6.55 2.27
N GLN A 193 9.67 6.45 2.98
CA GLN A 193 10.22 7.55 3.77
C GLN A 193 11.18 8.36 2.89
N TYR A 194 10.98 9.67 2.84
CA TYR A 194 11.78 10.54 2.00
C TYR A 194 12.02 11.91 2.63
N LEU A 195 13.11 12.54 2.25
CA LEU A 195 13.41 13.92 2.58
C LEU A 195 12.88 14.84 1.47
N GLY A 196 11.79 15.56 1.76
CA GLY A 196 11.22 16.55 0.85
C GLY A 196 11.97 17.87 0.93
N VAL A 197 12.40 18.42 -0.23
CA VAL A 197 13.08 19.72 -0.29
C VAL A 197 12.15 20.77 -0.90
N ASN A 198 11.94 21.89 -0.19
CA ASN A 198 11.20 23.02 -0.74
C ASN A 198 12.04 23.74 -1.80
N VAL A 199 11.78 23.41 -3.06
CA VAL A 199 12.50 23.95 -4.22
C VAL A 199 12.25 25.44 -4.49
N SER A 200 11.24 26.04 -3.85
CA SER A 200 10.96 27.48 -3.94
C SER A 200 11.76 28.30 -2.92
N ALA A 201 12.44 27.63 -1.97
CA ALA A 201 13.25 28.32 -0.97
C ALA A 201 14.60 28.71 -1.57
N LYS A 202 15.00 29.96 -1.34
CA LYS A 202 16.29 30.51 -1.82
C LYS A 202 17.48 29.65 -1.38
N GLY A 203 18.28 29.21 -2.34
CA GLY A 203 19.44 28.33 -2.15
C GLY A 203 19.11 26.84 -2.16
N LEU A 204 17.81 26.47 -2.25
CA LEU A 204 17.35 25.09 -2.47
C LEU A 204 16.73 24.90 -3.87
N ASP A 205 16.61 25.97 -4.64
CA ASP A 205 16.16 25.99 -6.04
C ASP A 205 17.17 25.35 -7.00
N GLY A 206 18.46 25.38 -6.68
CA GLY A 206 19.55 24.76 -7.46
C GLY A 206 19.57 23.22 -7.38
N ALA A 207 19.53 22.53 -8.53
CA ALA A 207 19.58 21.06 -8.57
C ALA A 207 20.90 20.49 -8.02
N ALA A 208 22.02 21.19 -8.24
CA ALA A 208 23.34 20.75 -7.78
C ALA A 208 23.40 20.61 -6.25
N PHE A 209 22.88 21.59 -5.51
CA PHE A 209 22.87 21.52 -4.05
C PHE A 209 21.91 20.44 -3.53
N ARG A 210 20.74 20.27 -4.14
CA ARG A 210 19.81 19.16 -3.76
C ARG A 210 20.44 17.79 -4.00
N ARG A 211 21.19 17.63 -5.11
CA ARG A 211 21.96 16.40 -5.36
C ARG A 211 23.04 16.19 -4.28
N CYS A 212 23.73 17.24 -3.90
CA CYS A 212 24.69 17.20 -2.80
C CYS A 212 24.04 16.73 -1.49
N LEU A 213 22.88 17.28 -1.12
CA LEU A 213 22.13 16.81 0.06
C LEU A 213 21.78 15.32 -0.02
N SER A 214 21.36 14.86 -1.21
CA SER A 214 21.04 13.46 -1.43
C SER A 214 22.26 12.52 -1.25
N LEU A 215 23.44 12.97 -1.65
CA LEU A 215 24.71 12.22 -1.48
C LEU A 215 25.17 12.22 -0.02
N GLY A 216 24.79 13.23 0.76
CA GLY A 216 25.13 13.33 2.18
C GLY A 216 24.30 12.40 3.10
N VAL A 217 23.27 11.74 2.57
CA VAL A 217 22.41 10.83 3.34
C VAL A 217 22.75 9.38 2.99
N SER A 218 23.40 8.67 3.90
CA SER A 218 23.64 7.23 3.73
C SER A 218 22.38 6.42 4.04
N ARG A 219 21.64 6.07 3.00
CA ARG A 219 20.42 5.27 3.10
C ARG A 219 20.66 3.90 3.68
N ARG A 220 21.82 3.27 3.33
CA ARG A 220 22.21 1.97 3.87
C ARG A 220 22.49 2.03 5.36
N ALA A 221 23.17 3.08 5.83
CA ALA A 221 23.43 3.27 7.24
C ALA A 221 22.14 3.49 8.02
N LEU A 222 21.18 4.25 7.48
CA LEU A 222 19.86 4.42 8.08
C LEU A 222 19.14 3.07 8.23
N VAL A 223 19.09 2.27 7.16
CA VAL A 223 18.45 0.95 7.18
C VAL A 223 19.11 0.03 8.21
N SER A 224 20.44 -0.04 8.24
CA SER A 224 21.14 -0.98 9.15
C SER A 224 21.14 -0.51 10.61
N SER A 225 21.28 0.80 10.86
CA SER A 225 21.49 1.32 12.21
C SER A 225 20.20 1.74 12.92
N LEU A 226 19.20 2.24 12.18
CA LEU A 226 17.96 2.74 12.77
C LEU A 226 16.77 1.81 12.55
N LEU A 227 16.77 1.05 11.44
CA LEU A 227 15.64 0.20 11.05
C LEU A 227 15.99 -1.29 11.16
N SER A 228 17.11 -1.64 11.79
CA SER A 228 17.56 -3.02 12.04
C SER A 228 17.52 -3.95 10.79
N GLY A 229 17.61 -3.38 9.60
CA GLY A 229 17.48 -4.10 8.33
C GLY A 229 16.07 -4.27 7.78
N HIS A 230 15.03 -3.84 8.51
CA HIS A 230 13.62 -3.99 8.12
C HIS A 230 13.14 -2.95 7.11
N ALA A 231 14.03 -2.42 6.31
CA ALA A 231 13.71 -1.51 5.20
C ALA A 231 14.66 -1.75 4.02
N LYS A 232 14.34 -1.20 2.87
CA LYS A 232 15.19 -1.25 1.68
C LYS A 232 15.62 0.16 1.28
N ALA A 233 16.93 0.36 1.10
CA ALA A 233 17.44 1.63 0.63
C ALA A 233 16.97 1.88 -0.82
N ALA A 234 16.29 3.00 -1.06
CA ALA A 234 15.76 3.37 -2.37
C ALA A 234 16.34 4.69 -2.85
N GLN A 235 16.68 4.77 -4.13
CA GLN A 235 17.10 6.01 -4.80
C GLN A 235 16.03 6.58 -5.73
N PHE A 236 14.95 5.85 -5.93
CA PHE A 236 13.83 6.20 -6.79
C PHE A 236 12.52 5.98 -6.02
N PRO A 237 11.48 6.79 -6.23
CA PRO A 237 10.23 6.70 -5.46
C PRO A 237 9.33 5.55 -5.92
N VAL A 238 9.92 4.38 -6.09
CA VAL A 238 9.27 3.08 -6.35
C VAL A 238 9.94 2.06 -5.45
N SER A 239 9.21 1.08 -4.96
CA SER A 239 9.79 0.03 -4.13
C SER A 239 10.88 -0.74 -4.88
N PRO A 240 12.05 -1.00 -4.26
CA PRO A 240 13.14 -1.78 -4.87
C PRO A 240 12.76 -3.22 -5.26
N VAL A 241 11.67 -3.77 -4.74
CA VAL A 241 11.18 -5.10 -5.13
C VAL A 241 10.30 -5.07 -6.36
N SER A 242 9.86 -3.87 -6.78
CA SER A 242 9.02 -3.72 -7.96
C SER A 242 9.83 -3.89 -9.25
N PRO A 243 9.30 -4.59 -10.27
CA PRO A 243 9.92 -4.66 -11.58
C PRO A 243 10.03 -3.30 -12.30
N LEU A 244 9.33 -2.28 -11.79
CA LEU A 244 9.44 -0.89 -12.28
C LEU A 244 10.62 -0.13 -11.65
N TYR A 245 11.31 -0.72 -10.66
CA TYR A 245 12.49 -0.09 -10.08
C TYR A 245 13.65 -0.21 -11.06
N PRO A 246 14.35 0.88 -11.40
CA PRO A 246 15.50 0.83 -12.29
C PRO A 246 16.63 -0.01 -11.67
N ALA A 247 16.95 -1.14 -12.29
CA ALA A 247 17.91 -2.11 -11.76
C ALA A 247 19.37 -1.61 -11.79
N ASP A 248 19.64 -0.59 -12.60
CA ASP A 248 20.95 0.03 -12.82
C ASP A 248 21.20 1.26 -11.95
N LEU A 249 20.28 1.59 -11.03
CA LEU A 249 20.50 2.68 -10.09
C LEU A 249 21.62 2.34 -9.12
N GLU A 250 22.76 3.01 -9.30
CA GLU A 250 23.86 2.93 -8.36
C GLU A 250 23.51 3.63 -7.05
N GLN A 251 23.91 3.02 -5.94
CA GLN A 251 23.82 3.66 -4.63
C GLN A 251 25.07 4.52 -4.43
N THR A 252 24.89 5.84 -4.59
CA THR A 252 25.99 6.81 -4.64
C THR A 252 26.19 7.58 -3.33
N ASP A 253 25.80 7.00 -2.19
CA ASP A 253 26.01 7.57 -0.87
C ASP A 253 27.47 7.35 -0.40
N SER A 254 28.40 8.19 -0.86
CA SER A 254 29.77 8.16 -0.38
C SER A 254 30.20 9.53 0.14
N VAL A 255 31.03 9.54 1.19
CA VAL A 255 31.59 10.78 1.75
C VAL A 255 32.43 11.53 0.70
N VAL A 256 33.14 10.81 -0.16
CA VAL A 256 33.94 11.39 -1.25
C VAL A 256 33.02 12.07 -2.25
N ALA A 257 32.01 11.37 -2.77
CA ALA A 257 31.06 11.92 -3.72
C ALA A 257 30.29 13.13 -3.15
N PHE A 258 29.94 13.09 -1.87
CA PHE A 258 29.34 14.24 -1.18
C PHE A 258 30.29 15.43 -1.13
N THR A 259 31.55 15.22 -0.74
CA THR A 259 32.57 16.28 -0.61
C THR A 259 32.86 16.92 -1.97
N ASP A 260 33.00 16.10 -3.01
CA ASP A 260 33.25 16.57 -4.37
C ASP A 260 32.04 17.38 -4.90
N ALA A 261 30.82 16.88 -4.70
CA ALA A 261 29.61 17.59 -5.09
C ALA A 261 29.44 18.90 -4.31
N LEU A 262 29.79 18.92 -3.02
CA LEU A 262 29.75 20.11 -2.20
C LEU A 262 30.77 21.15 -2.66
N ASN A 263 31.98 20.73 -3.01
CA ASN A 263 33.03 21.61 -3.52
C ASN A 263 32.70 22.18 -4.92
N ALA A 264 32.05 21.39 -5.76
CA ALA A 264 31.60 21.83 -7.10
C ALA A 264 30.32 22.70 -7.05
N CYS A 265 29.68 22.86 -5.90
CA CYS A 265 28.45 23.62 -5.76
C CYS A 265 28.75 25.13 -5.66
N GLU A 266 28.47 25.88 -6.73
CA GLU A 266 28.67 27.32 -6.78
C GLU A 266 27.76 28.11 -5.86
N THR A 267 26.51 27.64 -5.68
CA THR A 267 25.50 28.29 -4.85
C THR A 267 25.15 27.39 -3.66
N ARG A 268 25.43 27.90 -2.46
CA ARG A 268 25.07 27.22 -1.20
C ARG A 268 24.14 28.12 -0.38
N PRO A 269 23.16 27.56 0.32
CA PRO A 269 22.39 28.39 1.24
C PRO A 269 23.32 28.92 2.34
N SER A 270 23.29 30.24 2.56
CA SER A 270 24.07 30.91 3.60
C SER A 270 23.47 30.79 4.99
N ARG A 271 22.43 29.97 5.15
CA ARG A 271 21.64 29.85 6.39
C ARG A 271 21.59 28.41 6.86
N THR A 272 21.32 28.24 8.14
CA THR A 272 20.93 26.95 8.72
C THR A 272 19.70 26.41 8.00
N LEU A 273 19.75 25.17 7.55
CA LEU A 273 18.59 24.46 7.01
C LEU A 273 17.70 24.02 8.20
N ARG A 274 16.40 24.21 8.04
CA ARG A 274 15.41 23.71 9.01
C ARG A 274 14.76 22.46 8.45
N LEU A 275 14.83 21.39 9.21
CA LEU A 275 14.13 20.14 8.93
C LEU A 275 12.81 20.15 9.70
N LEU A 276 11.69 19.99 8.96
CA LEU A 276 10.39 19.76 9.55
C LEU A 276 10.17 18.25 9.64
N VAL A 277 9.91 17.76 10.83
CA VAL A 277 9.55 16.34 11.09
C VAL A 277 8.18 16.29 11.75
N ASN A 278 7.46 15.20 11.52
CA ASN A 278 6.22 14.93 12.25
C ASN A 278 6.57 14.38 13.63
N SER A 279 6.05 15.00 14.69
CA SER A 279 6.27 14.55 16.07
C SER A 279 5.61 13.19 16.38
N GLU A 280 4.66 12.74 15.56
CA GLU A 280 4.03 11.42 15.69
C GLU A 280 4.92 10.29 15.14
N ASN A 281 5.98 10.62 14.43
CA ASN A 281 6.96 9.67 13.88
C ASN A 281 8.25 9.59 14.74
N SER A 282 8.14 9.91 16.01
CA SER A 282 9.27 9.85 16.96
C SER A 282 9.41 8.48 17.60
#